data_02f4ba75337007f42049647ee2754f7d
#
_entry.id   02f4ba75337007f42049647ee2754f7d
#
_cell.length_a   1.000
_cell.length_b   1.000
_cell.length_c   1.000
_cell.angle_alpha   90.00
_cell.angle_beta   90.00
_cell.angle_gamma   90.00
#
_symmetry.space_group_name_H-M   'P 1'
#
loop_
_entity.id
_entity.type
_entity.pdbx_description
1 polymer ?
#
loop_
_entity_poly.entity_id
_entity_poly.type
_entity_poly.pdbx_seq_one_letter_code
_entity_poly.pdbx_strand_id
1 'polypeptide(L)'
;LNVVKAIQYSETGHGDGPPKVLVVCPPPLLDAPMFGDIFNGSAAVSRKLPPYYRQICKESGAAFLDAGGVIETSPADGIHLESSAHLRLAEAVANIARGMTA
;
A
#
# COMPACT_ATOMS: atom_id res chain seq x y z
N LEU A 1 -5.09 -6.93 10.04
CA LEU A 1 -6.21 -6.88 9.09
C LEU A 1 -6.79 -8.27 8.88
N ASN A 2 -8.12 -8.38 8.97
CA ASN A 2 -8.81 -9.64 8.74
C ASN A 2 -8.58 -10.17 7.31
N VAL A 3 -8.45 -9.27 6.34
CA VAL A 3 -8.18 -9.63 4.94
C VAL A 3 -6.84 -10.34 4.82
N VAL A 4 -5.79 -9.85 5.49
CA VAL A 4 -4.47 -10.47 5.47
C VAL A 4 -4.55 -11.89 6.01
N LYS A 5 -5.20 -12.06 7.17
CA LYS A 5 -5.37 -13.39 7.78
C LYS A 5 -6.18 -14.33 6.90
N ALA A 6 -7.26 -13.84 6.28
CA ALA A 6 -8.08 -14.65 5.39
C ALA A 6 -7.27 -15.18 4.21
N ILE A 7 -6.40 -14.35 3.64
CA ILE A 7 -5.53 -14.76 2.54
C ILE A 7 -4.48 -15.77 3.03
N GLN A 8 -3.85 -15.50 4.17
CA GLN A 8 -2.80 -16.37 4.71
C GLN A 8 -3.30 -17.75 5.08
N TYR A 9 -4.56 -17.84 5.52
CA TYR A 9 -5.16 -19.13 5.88
C TYR A 9 -5.80 -19.87 4.69
N SER A 10 -5.86 -19.25 3.52
CA SER A 10 -6.31 -19.92 2.31
C SER A 10 -5.21 -20.90 1.82
N GLU A 11 -5.60 -21.92 1.11
CA GLU A 11 -4.66 -22.88 0.53
C GLU A 11 -4.52 -22.66 -0.98
N THR A 12 -4.50 -21.37 -1.38
CA THR A 12 -4.48 -20.98 -2.80
C THR A 12 -3.09 -20.51 -3.26
N GLY A 13 -2.09 -20.63 -2.40
CA GLY A 13 -0.73 -20.27 -2.75
C GLY A 13 -0.05 -21.29 -3.63
N HIS A 14 1.18 -20.98 -4.03
CA HIS A 14 2.01 -21.87 -4.83
C HIS A 14 2.22 -23.21 -4.08
N GLY A 15 1.97 -24.34 -4.74
CA GLY A 15 2.07 -25.66 -4.12
C GLY A 15 0.93 -25.99 -3.16
N ASP A 16 -0.22 -25.35 -3.34
CA ASP A 16 -1.42 -25.53 -2.51
C ASP A 16 -1.24 -25.16 -1.03
N GLY A 17 -0.16 -24.42 -0.73
CA GLY A 17 0.07 -23.87 0.59
C GLY A 17 -0.52 -22.49 0.76
N PRO A 18 -0.31 -21.85 1.94
CA PRO A 18 -0.73 -20.47 2.14
C PRO A 18 -0.01 -19.54 1.18
N PRO A 19 -0.69 -18.55 0.58
CA PRO A 19 -0.01 -17.57 -0.25
C PRO A 19 0.80 -16.60 0.61
N LYS A 20 1.87 -16.08 0.03
CA LYS A 20 2.59 -14.96 0.63
C LYS A 20 1.83 -13.68 0.34
N VAL A 21 1.81 -12.76 1.30
CA VAL A 21 1.03 -11.53 1.22
C VAL A 21 1.97 -10.33 1.27
N LEU A 22 1.76 -9.41 0.34
CA LEU A 22 2.37 -8.09 0.36
C LEU A 22 1.27 -7.06 0.58
N VAL A 23 1.41 -6.25 1.62
CA VAL A 23 0.50 -5.13 1.88
C VAL A 23 1.16 -3.85 1.39
N VAL A 24 0.47 -3.14 0.51
CA VAL A 24 0.93 -1.85 -0.01
C VAL A 24 0.13 -0.75 0.67
N CYS A 25 0.81 0.08 1.47
CA CYS A 25 0.19 1.25 2.06
C CYS A 25 0.17 2.36 1.01
N PRO A 26 -0.98 2.97 0.71
CA PRO A 26 -1.06 4.01 -0.31
C PRO A 26 -0.26 5.26 0.09
N PRO A 27 0.18 6.07 -0.88
CA PRO A 27 0.82 7.34 -0.56
C PRO A 27 -0.18 8.28 0.11
N PRO A 28 0.30 9.22 0.94
CA PRO A 28 -0.60 10.18 1.59
C PRO A 28 -1.38 11.01 0.57
N LEU A 29 -2.61 11.33 0.90
CA LEU A 29 -3.39 12.28 0.14
C LEU A 29 -2.79 13.68 0.30
N LEU A 30 -2.86 14.48 -0.75
CA LEU A 30 -2.46 15.88 -0.70
C LEU A 30 -3.70 16.75 -0.41
N ASP A 31 -3.48 17.87 0.27
CA ASP A 31 -4.52 18.86 0.46
C ASP A 31 -4.75 19.56 -0.87
N ALA A 32 -5.85 19.22 -1.56
CA ALA A 32 -6.18 19.78 -2.86
C ALA A 32 -7.35 20.76 -2.72
N PRO A 33 -7.16 22.06 -2.99
CA PRO A 33 -8.22 23.05 -2.80
C PRO A 33 -9.49 22.77 -3.59
N MET A 34 -9.39 22.08 -4.73
CA MET A 34 -10.54 21.79 -5.58
C MET A 34 -11.60 20.91 -4.90
N PHE A 35 -11.23 20.16 -3.88
CA PHE A 35 -12.16 19.29 -3.17
C PHE A 35 -12.74 19.94 -1.91
N GLY A 36 -12.25 21.12 -1.53
CA GLY A 36 -12.76 21.87 -0.38
C GLY A 36 -12.82 21.03 0.88
N ASP A 37 -13.98 21.05 1.55
CA ASP A 37 -14.15 20.36 2.82
C ASP A 37 -14.43 18.87 2.68
N ILE A 38 -14.66 18.34 1.49
CA ILE A 38 -14.99 16.92 1.27
C ILE A 38 -13.90 16.01 1.84
N PHE A 39 -12.64 16.39 1.66
CA PHE A 39 -11.50 15.62 2.14
C PHE A 39 -10.78 16.30 3.32
N ASN A 40 -11.46 17.18 4.03
CA ASN A 40 -10.88 17.89 5.16
C ASN A 40 -10.36 16.91 6.21
N GLY A 41 -9.07 17.03 6.54
CA GLY A 41 -8.41 16.14 7.50
C GLY A 41 -7.97 14.80 6.93
N SER A 42 -8.41 14.42 5.72
CA SER A 42 -8.06 13.12 5.14
C SER A 42 -6.57 12.98 4.85
N ALA A 43 -5.92 14.06 4.43
CA ALA A 43 -4.47 14.06 4.20
C ALA A 43 -3.72 13.75 5.50
N ALA A 44 -4.12 14.37 6.61
CA ALA A 44 -3.50 14.12 7.91
C ALA A 44 -3.71 12.68 8.37
N VAL A 45 -4.92 12.14 8.19
CA VAL A 45 -5.21 10.74 8.51
C VAL A 45 -4.37 9.80 7.66
N SER A 46 -4.28 10.05 6.35
CA SER A 46 -3.53 9.19 5.44
C SER A 46 -2.04 9.14 5.78
N ARG A 47 -1.46 10.21 6.31
CA ARG A 47 -0.07 10.23 6.75
C ARG A 47 0.19 9.36 7.99
N LYS A 48 -0.85 8.98 8.73
CA LYS A 48 -0.73 8.12 9.91
C LYS A 48 -0.84 6.64 9.59
N LEU A 49 -1.21 6.28 8.36
CA LEU A 49 -1.41 4.88 7.98
C LEU A 49 -0.13 4.04 7.94
N PRO A 50 1.03 4.53 7.45
CA PRO A 50 2.21 3.69 7.31
C PRO A 50 2.66 2.99 8.61
N PRO A 51 2.81 3.67 9.75
CA PRO A 51 3.22 2.97 10.96
C PRO A 51 2.17 1.96 11.44
N TYR A 52 0.90 2.25 11.24
CA TYR A 52 -0.19 1.35 11.61
C TYR A 52 -0.17 0.08 10.76
N TYR A 53 -0.04 0.22 9.45
CA TYR A 53 0.04 -0.92 8.52
C TYR A 53 1.33 -1.71 8.71
N ARG A 54 2.43 -1.03 8.99
CA ARG A 54 3.70 -1.71 9.27
C ARG A 54 3.60 -2.61 10.49
N GLN A 55 2.90 -2.16 11.53
CA GLN A 55 2.69 -2.95 12.73
C GLN A 55 1.85 -4.20 12.44
N ILE A 56 0.78 -4.06 11.66
CA ILE A 56 -0.06 -5.19 11.25
C ILE A 56 0.75 -6.22 10.47
N CYS A 57 1.59 -5.78 9.56
CA CYS A 57 2.44 -6.68 8.76
C CYS A 57 3.47 -7.38 9.63
N LYS A 58 4.05 -6.68 10.60
CA LYS A 58 4.99 -7.26 11.54
C LYS A 58 4.32 -8.38 12.37
N GLU A 59 3.10 -8.17 12.83
CA GLU A 59 2.36 -9.15 13.61
C GLU A 59 1.92 -10.35 12.79
N SER A 60 1.55 -10.15 11.53
CA SER A 60 1.03 -11.20 10.66
C SER A 60 2.11 -11.90 9.83
N GLY A 61 3.32 -11.37 9.78
CA GLY A 61 4.38 -11.89 8.92
C GLY A 61 4.23 -11.55 7.46
N ALA A 62 3.32 -10.64 7.10
CA ALA A 62 3.17 -10.16 5.73
C ALA A 62 4.31 -9.20 5.37
N ALA A 63 4.66 -9.14 4.09
CA ALA A 63 5.57 -8.12 3.58
C ALA A 63 4.85 -6.77 3.52
N PHE A 64 5.61 -5.69 3.61
CA PHE A 64 5.07 -4.35 3.67
C PHE A 64 5.79 -3.44 2.67
N LEU A 65 5.02 -2.62 1.96
CA LEU A 65 5.55 -1.54 1.13
C LEU A 65 4.80 -0.26 1.45
N ASP A 66 5.54 0.77 1.88
CA ASP A 66 4.99 2.12 2.01
C ASP A 66 5.15 2.82 0.66
N ALA A 67 4.06 2.90 -0.11
CA ALA A 67 4.10 3.52 -1.42
C ALA A 67 4.48 5.01 -1.35
N GLY A 68 4.18 5.67 -0.23
CA GLY A 68 4.58 7.05 -0.02
C GLY A 68 6.08 7.29 0.06
N GLY A 69 6.87 6.23 0.31
CA GLY A 69 8.33 6.30 0.24
C GLY A 69 8.89 6.17 -1.17
N VAL A 70 8.04 5.84 -2.14
CA VAL A 70 8.45 5.60 -3.54
C VAL A 70 7.82 6.64 -4.48
N ILE A 71 6.56 6.99 -4.23
CA ILE A 71 5.76 7.85 -5.11
C ILE A 71 4.97 8.86 -4.29
N GLU A 72 4.44 9.86 -4.99
CA GLU A 72 3.51 10.84 -4.42
C GLU A 72 2.20 10.80 -5.19
N THR A 73 1.12 11.24 -4.56
CA THR A 73 -0.15 11.44 -5.26
C THR A 73 -0.01 12.61 -6.24
N SER A 74 -0.85 12.61 -7.28
CA SER A 74 -0.83 13.68 -8.27
C SER A 74 -1.12 15.03 -7.63
N PRO A 75 -0.32 16.08 -7.89
CA PRO A 75 -0.64 17.42 -7.40
C PRO A 75 -1.89 18.01 -8.05
N ALA A 76 -2.39 17.42 -9.15
CA ALA A 76 -3.60 17.89 -9.81
C ALA A 76 -4.84 17.69 -8.93
N ASP A 77 -4.97 16.55 -8.26
CA ASP A 77 -6.12 16.27 -7.40
C ASP A 77 -5.74 15.80 -5.98
N GLY A 78 -4.48 15.48 -5.73
CA GLY A 78 -4.03 15.02 -4.42
C GLY A 78 -4.48 13.61 -4.05
N ILE A 79 -5.07 12.86 -4.97
CA ILE A 79 -5.66 11.55 -4.73
C ILE A 79 -5.10 10.49 -5.70
N HIS A 80 -5.18 10.76 -7.00
CA HIS A 80 -4.78 9.81 -8.03
C HIS A 80 -3.28 9.83 -8.28
N LEU A 81 -2.78 8.84 -9.00
CA LEU A 81 -1.36 8.73 -9.34
C LEU A 81 -1.14 9.12 -10.80
N GLU A 82 -0.04 9.84 -11.04
CA GLU A 82 0.43 10.09 -12.40
C GLU A 82 0.98 8.81 -13.03
N SER A 83 1.05 8.76 -14.36
CA SER A 83 1.53 7.57 -15.08
C SER A 83 2.94 7.14 -14.64
N SER A 84 3.84 8.11 -14.44
CA SER A 84 5.20 7.82 -13.98
C SER A 84 5.22 7.23 -12.56
N ALA A 85 4.29 7.64 -11.71
CA ALA A 85 4.17 7.10 -10.36
C ALA A 85 3.69 5.64 -10.40
N HIS A 86 2.74 5.31 -11.29
CA HIS A 86 2.31 3.93 -11.47
C HIS A 86 3.46 3.02 -11.88
N LEU A 87 4.31 3.47 -12.79
CA LEU A 87 5.47 2.69 -13.23
C LEU A 87 6.46 2.45 -12.08
N ARG A 88 6.79 3.50 -11.33
CA ARG A 88 7.69 3.38 -10.18
C ARG A 88 7.13 2.44 -9.11
N LEU A 89 5.82 2.53 -8.85
CA LEU A 89 5.17 1.64 -7.90
C LEU A 89 5.21 0.19 -8.39
N ALA A 90 4.94 -0.03 -9.67
CA ALA A 90 5.01 -1.37 -10.25
C ALA A 90 6.42 -1.98 -10.12
N GLU A 91 7.45 -1.20 -10.34
CA GLU A 91 8.84 -1.65 -10.18
C GLU A 91 9.15 -2.01 -8.72
N ALA A 92 8.71 -1.19 -7.77
CA ALA A 92 8.92 -1.45 -6.35
C ALA A 92 8.19 -2.73 -5.91
N VAL A 93 6.95 -2.91 -6.33
CA VAL A 93 6.17 -4.11 -6.04
C VAL A 93 6.84 -5.34 -6.65
N ALA A 94 7.27 -5.26 -7.90
CA ALA A 94 7.94 -6.37 -8.58
C ALA A 94 9.24 -6.79 -7.88
N ASN A 95 10.03 -5.83 -7.40
CA ASN A 95 11.26 -6.13 -6.67
C ASN A 95 10.99 -6.89 -5.37
N ILE A 96 9.97 -6.48 -4.62
CA ILE A 96 9.59 -7.18 -3.40
C ILE A 96 9.03 -8.56 -3.72
N ALA A 97 8.14 -8.66 -4.71
CA ALA A 97 7.51 -9.91 -5.09
C ALA A 97 8.54 -10.96 -5.52
N ARG A 98 9.57 -10.56 -6.26
CA ARG A 98 10.64 -11.48 -6.64
C ARG A 98 11.36 -12.07 -5.42
N GLY A 99 11.58 -11.27 -4.38
CA GLY A 99 12.16 -11.76 -3.13
C GLY A 99 11.24 -12.69 -2.37
N MET A 100 9.92 -12.51 -2.49
CA MET A 100 8.93 -13.35 -1.82
C MET A 100 8.79 -14.73 -2.47
N THR A 101 9.05 -14.85 -3.76
CA THR A 101 8.87 -16.09 -4.52
C THR A 101 10.18 -16.82 -4.82
N ALA A 102 11.29 -16.26 -4.43
CA ALA A 102 12.62 -16.84 -4.66
C ALA A 102 12.86 -18.07 -3.77
#